data_72928a374068440579d45a99e0fb807f
#
_entry.id   72928a374068440579d45a99e0fb807f
#
_cell.length_a   1.000
_cell.length_b   1.000
_cell.length_c   1.000
_cell.angle_alpha   90.00
_cell.angle_beta   90.00
_cell.angle_gamma   90.00
#
_symmetry.space_group_name_H-M   'P 1'
#
loop_
_entity.id
_entity.type
_entity.pdbx_description
1 polymer ?
#
loop_
_entity_poly.entity_id
_entity_poly.type
_entity_poly.pdbx_seq_one_letter_code
_entity_poly.pdbx_strand_id
1 'polypeptide(L)'
;MAQTDFFTQTLFSVMTNLKKEQPKQLNPLLPGYAFDVFLVSGLTPIEKGGVLDFMIDRPSGMKGYIINLTVQGEGRVFYGPHAFTVKPGDLLLFPPDAVHYYGRAESSDNWYHRWVYFRPRAYWADWLRWPDEVQQVGRLSLGDPACFEEFDQLFQTIELTHKQVRPMSEQLAMNQLEQLLIRCFELSSLAERVPMDHRVLEACQIMSSALGEEISIEGLAERVFLSPSRLAHLFREQMGVSIVRWREDQRIIRAKQLLHTTLLPIAVIAQQIGYDDQLYFSRVFKKRVGVSPSEYRKSSSLL
;
A
#
# COMPACT_ATOMS: atom_id res chain seq x y z
N MET A 1 -22.40 -11.75 -22.42
CA MET A 1 -23.09 -12.50 -21.36
C MET A 1 -22.26 -13.62 -20.71
N ALA A 2 -21.15 -14.08 -21.27
CA ALA A 2 -20.36 -15.20 -20.72
C ALA A 2 -19.15 -14.80 -19.85
N GLN A 3 -18.79 -13.53 -19.80
CA GLN A 3 -17.63 -13.07 -19.00
C GLN A 3 -17.96 -12.71 -17.55
N THR A 4 -19.23 -12.38 -17.26
CA THR A 4 -19.68 -12.02 -15.91
C THR A 4 -19.77 -13.24 -14.98
N ASP A 5 -20.08 -14.41 -15.53
CA ASP A 5 -20.23 -15.65 -14.75
C ASP A 5 -18.91 -16.21 -14.21
N PHE A 6 -17.80 -16.04 -14.93
CA PHE A 6 -16.51 -16.59 -14.49
C PHE A 6 -15.94 -15.84 -13.28
N PHE A 7 -16.12 -14.52 -13.22
CA PHE A 7 -15.65 -13.70 -12.08
C PHE A 7 -16.50 -13.90 -10.84
N THR A 8 -17.82 -14.01 -11.01
CA THR A 8 -18.75 -14.31 -9.90
C THR A 8 -18.50 -15.71 -9.35
N GLN A 9 -18.24 -16.69 -10.19
CA GLN A 9 -17.90 -18.06 -9.77
C GLN A 9 -16.52 -18.13 -9.09
N THR A 10 -15.53 -17.37 -9.54
CA THR A 10 -14.20 -17.37 -8.91
C THR A 10 -14.22 -16.68 -7.55
N LEU A 11 -14.93 -15.55 -7.40
CA LEU A 11 -15.16 -14.91 -6.10
C LEU A 11 -16.00 -15.81 -5.17
N PHE A 12 -17.02 -16.46 -5.68
CA PHE A 12 -17.85 -17.39 -4.92
C PHE A 12 -17.09 -18.66 -4.54
N SER A 13 -16.23 -19.18 -5.40
CA SER A 13 -15.33 -20.32 -5.13
C SER A 13 -14.29 -19.98 -4.07
N VAL A 14 -13.68 -18.80 -4.14
CA VAL A 14 -12.75 -18.30 -3.11
C VAL A 14 -13.49 -18.09 -1.79
N MET A 15 -14.70 -17.52 -1.80
CA MET A 15 -15.51 -17.31 -0.60
C MET A 15 -16.07 -18.62 -0.03
N THR A 16 -16.40 -19.62 -0.87
CA THR A 16 -16.95 -20.92 -0.39
C THR A 16 -15.88 -21.86 0.16
N ASN A 17 -14.66 -21.81 -0.39
CA ASN A 17 -13.50 -22.52 0.18
C ASN A 17 -12.99 -21.90 1.49
N LEU A 18 -13.14 -20.58 1.65
CA LEU A 18 -12.81 -19.87 2.89
C LEU A 18 -13.79 -20.13 4.04
N LYS A 19 -14.98 -20.65 3.76
CA LYS A 19 -15.99 -20.99 4.80
C LYS A 19 -15.67 -22.27 5.59
N LYS A 20 -14.67 -23.06 5.19
CA LYS A 20 -14.37 -24.35 5.85
C LYS A 20 -13.27 -24.33 6.90
N GLU A 21 -12.38 -23.30 6.94
CA GLU A 21 -11.33 -23.23 7.96
C GLU A 21 -11.05 -21.77 8.37
N GLN A 22 -11.48 -21.38 9.57
CA GLN A 22 -11.24 -20.12 10.29
C GLN A 22 -11.79 -18.83 9.61
N PRO A 23 -13.06 -18.50 9.83
CA PRO A 23 -13.77 -17.52 8.99
C PRO A 23 -13.52 -16.03 9.30
N LYS A 24 -12.84 -15.64 10.38
CA LYS A 24 -12.76 -14.22 10.78
C LYS A 24 -11.48 -13.48 10.37
N GLN A 25 -10.42 -14.17 9.97
CA GLN A 25 -9.12 -13.52 9.66
C GLN A 25 -8.80 -13.37 8.16
N LEU A 26 -9.56 -13.99 7.28
CA LEU A 26 -9.23 -14.10 5.84
C LEU A 26 -10.04 -13.20 4.90
N ASN A 27 -11.00 -12.43 5.39
CA ASN A 27 -11.74 -11.50 4.53
C ASN A 27 -11.05 -10.13 4.52
N PRO A 28 -10.48 -9.68 3.39
CA PRO A 28 -9.79 -8.40 3.28
C PRO A 28 -10.68 -7.18 3.51
N LEU A 29 -12.00 -7.35 3.51
CA LEU A 29 -12.97 -6.29 3.76
C LEU A 29 -13.32 -6.14 5.25
N LEU A 30 -12.94 -7.10 6.11
CA LEU A 30 -13.25 -7.04 7.54
C LEU A 30 -12.23 -6.20 8.32
N PRO A 31 -12.67 -5.55 9.41
CA PRO A 31 -11.78 -4.87 10.35
C PRO A 31 -10.69 -5.81 10.87
N GLY A 32 -9.45 -5.31 10.96
CA GLY A 32 -8.31 -6.07 11.48
C GLY A 32 -7.60 -6.97 10.47
N TYR A 33 -8.08 -7.09 9.23
CA TYR A 33 -7.34 -7.78 8.19
C TYR A 33 -6.06 -7.01 7.84
N ALA A 34 -4.91 -7.67 7.95
CA ALA A 34 -3.62 -7.12 7.59
C ALA A 34 -3.07 -7.83 6.35
N PHE A 35 -2.81 -7.08 5.29
CA PHE A 35 -2.06 -7.60 4.15
C PHE A 35 -0.58 -7.74 4.51
N ASP A 36 -0.10 -8.96 4.47
CA ASP A 36 1.31 -9.28 4.77
C ASP A 36 2.17 -9.39 3.50
N VAL A 37 1.80 -8.63 2.49
CA VAL A 37 2.38 -8.59 1.15
C VAL A 37 2.73 -7.17 0.76
N PHE A 38 3.58 -7.00 -0.25
CA PHE A 38 3.96 -5.68 -0.76
C PHE A 38 2.89 -5.03 -1.61
N LEU A 39 2.15 -5.82 -2.36
CA LEU A 39 1.09 -5.37 -3.24
C LEU A 39 -0.06 -6.37 -3.23
N VAL A 40 -1.27 -5.87 -3.15
CA VAL A 40 -2.52 -6.58 -3.49
C VAL A 40 -3.41 -5.64 -4.25
N SER A 41 -4.09 -6.14 -5.25
CA SER A 41 -4.99 -5.34 -6.08
C SER A 41 -6.26 -6.09 -6.44
N GLY A 42 -7.30 -5.35 -6.76
CA GLY A 42 -8.58 -5.95 -7.16
C GLY A 42 -9.62 -4.92 -7.58
N LEU A 43 -10.78 -5.46 -7.96
CA LEU A 43 -12.01 -4.72 -8.20
C LEU A 43 -13.04 -5.13 -7.15
N THR A 44 -13.71 -4.16 -6.53
CA THR A 44 -14.83 -4.40 -5.62
C THR A 44 -16.11 -3.90 -6.27
N PRO A 45 -16.98 -4.82 -6.76
CA PRO A 45 -18.28 -4.48 -7.32
C PRO A 45 -19.33 -4.51 -6.21
N ILE A 46 -19.75 -3.34 -5.75
CA ILE A 46 -20.81 -3.21 -4.74
C ILE A 46 -22.12 -2.92 -5.45
N GLU A 47 -23.06 -3.85 -5.33
CA GLU A 47 -24.44 -3.72 -5.83
C GLU A 47 -25.39 -3.51 -4.66
N LYS A 48 -26.41 -2.69 -4.83
CA LYS A 48 -27.45 -2.44 -3.84
C LYS A 48 -28.14 -3.73 -3.40
N GLY A 49 -28.14 -3.98 -2.09
CA GLY A 49 -28.68 -5.21 -1.50
C GLY A 49 -27.83 -6.47 -1.75
N GLY A 50 -26.68 -6.33 -2.39
CA GLY A 50 -25.71 -7.42 -2.59
C GLY A 50 -24.90 -7.75 -1.34
N VAL A 51 -24.12 -8.85 -1.40
CA VAL A 51 -23.32 -9.34 -0.26
C VAL A 51 -22.18 -8.37 0.14
N LEU A 52 -21.81 -7.43 -0.72
CA LEU A 52 -20.79 -6.41 -0.47
C LEU A 52 -21.41 -5.04 -0.15
N ASP A 53 -22.75 -4.92 -0.10
CA ASP A 53 -23.45 -3.66 0.18
C ASP A 53 -23.43 -3.34 1.69
N PHE A 54 -22.25 -3.02 2.19
CA PHE A 54 -22.04 -2.57 3.56
C PHE A 54 -20.93 -1.51 3.61
N MET A 55 -20.92 -0.73 4.69
CA MET A 55 -19.84 0.23 4.92
C MET A 55 -18.57 -0.50 5.36
N ILE A 56 -17.48 -0.30 4.63
CA ILE A 56 -16.15 -0.71 5.07
C ILE A 56 -15.73 0.21 6.22
N ASP A 57 -15.58 -0.36 7.41
CA ASP A 57 -15.20 0.36 8.63
C ASP A 57 -13.89 -0.20 9.19
N ARG A 58 -12.81 0.60 9.08
CA ARG A 58 -11.49 0.28 9.64
C ARG A 58 -10.95 1.50 10.37
N PRO A 59 -11.34 1.68 11.64
CA PRO A 59 -10.96 2.87 12.41
C PRO A 59 -9.45 2.99 12.66
N SER A 60 -8.72 1.88 12.60
CA SER A 60 -7.26 1.86 12.73
C SER A 60 -6.52 1.85 11.38
N GLY A 61 -7.26 2.01 10.28
CA GLY A 61 -6.69 1.99 8.94
C GLY A 61 -5.96 0.70 8.57
N MET A 62 -5.03 0.83 7.64
CA MET A 62 -4.17 -0.26 7.15
C MET A 62 -2.70 0.10 7.36
N LYS A 63 -1.80 -0.90 7.31
CA LYS A 63 -0.34 -0.69 7.50
C LYS A 63 0.39 -0.21 6.25
N GLY A 64 -0.24 -0.26 5.10
CA GLY A 64 0.25 0.27 3.84
C GLY A 64 -0.71 1.29 3.27
N TYR A 65 -0.37 1.82 2.12
CA TYR A 65 -1.25 2.70 1.36
C TYR A 65 -2.32 1.91 0.62
N ILE A 66 -3.48 2.54 0.41
CA ILE A 66 -4.47 2.07 -0.57
C ILE A 66 -4.76 3.22 -1.52
N ILE A 67 -4.70 2.95 -2.82
CA ILE A 67 -5.21 3.84 -3.85
C ILE A 67 -6.46 3.20 -4.47
N ASN A 68 -7.56 3.96 -4.53
CA ASN A 68 -8.82 3.53 -5.14
C ASN A 68 -9.12 4.39 -6.37
N LEU A 69 -9.67 3.79 -7.42
CA LEU A 69 -10.29 4.47 -8.56
C LEU A 69 -11.76 4.06 -8.63
N THR A 70 -12.68 5.01 -8.55
CA THR A 70 -14.08 4.74 -8.83
C THR A 70 -14.26 4.56 -10.35
N VAL A 71 -14.81 3.42 -10.76
CA VAL A 71 -15.00 3.09 -12.18
C VAL A 71 -16.46 3.12 -12.61
N GLN A 72 -17.41 2.89 -11.67
CA GLN A 72 -18.84 2.94 -11.96
C GLN A 72 -19.65 3.28 -10.72
N GLY A 73 -20.78 3.97 -10.88
CA GLY A 73 -21.65 4.34 -9.79
C GLY A 73 -21.03 5.37 -8.85
N GLU A 74 -21.57 5.45 -7.64
CA GLU A 74 -21.12 6.43 -6.65
C GLU A 74 -20.82 5.77 -5.30
N GLY A 75 -19.70 6.18 -4.70
CA GLY A 75 -19.33 5.83 -3.35
C GLY A 75 -19.48 6.99 -2.39
N ARG A 76 -19.79 6.70 -1.13
CA ARG A 76 -19.77 7.65 -0.03
C ARG A 76 -18.57 7.35 0.86
N VAL A 77 -17.83 8.39 1.19
CA VAL A 77 -16.66 8.34 2.09
C VAL A 77 -16.95 9.22 3.28
N PHE A 78 -16.72 8.70 4.48
CA PHE A 78 -17.01 9.29 5.78
C PHE A 78 -18.51 9.58 6.01
N TYR A 79 -18.80 10.25 7.13
CA TYR A 79 -20.14 10.70 7.50
C TYR A 79 -20.07 12.07 8.22
N GLY A 80 -21.22 12.68 8.46
CA GLY A 80 -21.31 13.99 9.07
C GLY A 80 -20.67 15.09 8.19
N PRO A 81 -20.01 16.09 8.80
CA PRO A 81 -19.47 17.24 8.08
C PRO A 81 -18.30 16.93 7.16
N HIS A 82 -17.67 15.77 7.32
CA HIS A 82 -16.56 15.31 6.49
C HIS A 82 -16.98 14.34 5.38
N ALA A 83 -18.29 14.05 5.28
CA ALA A 83 -18.79 13.15 4.24
C ALA A 83 -18.66 13.77 2.84
N PHE A 84 -18.21 12.96 1.89
CA PHE A 84 -18.21 13.33 0.48
C PHE A 84 -18.54 12.13 -0.40
N THR A 85 -18.94 12.41 -1.63
CA THR A 85 -19.27 11.39 -2.64
C THR A 85 -18.14 11.32 -3.66
N VAL A 86 -17.83 10.13 -4.13
CA VAL A 86 -16.92 9.85 -5.24
C VAL A 86 -17.68 9.26 -6.41
N LYS A 87 -17.29 9.61 -7.62
CA LYS A 87 -17.89 9.23 -8.89
C LYS A 87 -16.84 8.69 -9.86
N PRO A 88 -17.23 8.11 -11.02
CA PRO A 88 -16.24 7.62 -11.99
C PRO A 88 -15.19 8.67 -12.34
N GLY A 89 -13.92 8.26 -12.26
CA GLY A 89 -12.76 9.13 -12.43
C GLY A 89 -12.19 9.72 -11.14
N ASP A 90 -12.87 9.56 -10.01
CA ASP A 90 -12.31 10.00 -8.72
C ASP A 90 -11.36 8.94 -8.15
N LEU A 91 -10.18 9.41 -7.76
CA LEU A 91 -9.12 8.66 -7.09
C LEU A 91 -9.07 9.04 -5.61
N LEU A 92 -8.87 8.05 -4.75
CA LEU A 92 -8.64 8.22 -3.32
C LEU A 92 -7.32 7.59 -2.93
N LEU A 93 -6.54 8.26 -2.09
CA LEU A 93 -5.32 7.74 -1.49
C LEU A 93 -5.47 7.68 0.04
N PHE A 94 -5.50 6.49 0.58
CA PHE A 94 -5.51 6.24 2.02
C PHE A 94 -4.08 5.95 2.48
N PRO A 95 -3.44 6.82 3.26
CA PRO A 95 -2.14 6.55 3.84
C PRO A 95 -2.23 5.51 4.99
N PRO A 96 -1.08 4.99 5.45
CA PRO A 96 -1.04 4.12 6.61
C PRO A 96 -1.74 4.73 7.82
N ASP A 97 -2.48 3.88 8.54
CA ASP A 97 -3.20 4.21 9.76
C ASP A 97 -4.35 5.25 9.59
N ALA A 98 -4.62 5.73 8.36
CA ALA A 98 -5.81 6.56 8.09
C ALA A 98 -7.11 5.77 8.27
N VAL A 99 -8.13 6.43 8.77
CA VAL A 99 -9.45 5.81 8.95
C VAL A 99 -10.06 5.45 7.59
N HIS A 100 -10.55 4.23 7.46
CA HIS A 100 -11.34 3.80 6.31
C HIS A 100 -12.80 3.70 6.72
N TYR A 101 -13.62 4.58 6.18
CA TYR A 101 -15.06 4.51 6.34
C TYR A 101 -15.70 4.90 5.01
N TYR A 102 -16.08 3.89 4.22
CA TYR A 102 -16.64 4.11 2.89
C TYR A 102 -17.51 2.94 2.43
N GLY A 103 -18.44 3.22 1.52
CA GLY A 103 -19.34 2.24 0.91
C GLY A 103 -20.08 2.85 -0.27
N ARG A 104 -21.03 2.13 -0.83
CA ARG A 104 -21.92 2.64 -1.88
C ARG A 104 -22.72 3.84 -1.35
N ALA A 105 -22.86 4.89 -2.15
CA ALA A 105 -23.74 5.99 -1.82
C ALA A 105 -25.21 5.55 -1.87
N GLU A 106 -26.04 6.04 -0.96
CA GLU A 106 -27.47 5.70 -0.93
C GLU A 106 -28.21 6.11 -2.21
N SER A 107 -27.75 7.18 -2.86
CA SER A 107 -28.25 7.71 -4.13
C SER A 107 -27.95 6.84 -5.36
N SER A 108 -27.02 5.88 -5.25
CA SER A 108 -26.57 5.05 -6.37
C SER A 108 -26.99 3.60 -6.21
N ASP A 109 -27.33 2.91 -7.30
CA ASP A 109 -27.66 1.48 -7.26
C ASP A 109 -26.43 0.59 -7.22
N ASN A 110 -25.25 1.12 -7.55
CA ASN A 110 -23.98 0.41 -7.46
C ASN A 110 -22.82 1.35 -7.17
N TRP A 111 -21.68 0.76 -6.80
CA TRP A 111 -20.39 1.44 -6.73
C TRP A 111 -19.28 0.42 -6.98
N TYR A 112 -18.60 0.56 -8.12
CA TYR A 112 -17.46 -0.26 -8.49
C TYR A 112 -16.21 0.56 -8.37
N HIS A 113 -15.22 0.04 -7.65
CA HIS A 113 -13.92 0.68 -7.54
C HIS A 113 -12.80 -0.34 -7.66
N ARG A 114 -11.76 0.03 -8.43
CA ARG A 114 -10.49 -0.68 -8.41
C ARG A 114 -9.66 -0.19 -7.25
N TRP A 115 -8.83 -1.05 -6.71
CA TRP A 115 -7.95 -0.69 -5.62
C TRP A 115 -6.62 -1.42 -5.69
N VAL A 116 -5.57 -0.77 -5.19
CA VAL A 116 -4.24 -1.34 -4.98
C VAL A 116 -3.81 -0.99 -3.56
N TYR A 117 -3.62 -2.02 -2.73
CA TYR A 117 -2.88 -1.91 -1.47
C TYR A 117 -1.41 -2.10 -1.75
N PHE A 118 -0.55 -1.28 -1.17
CA PHE A 118 0.88 -1.39 -1.36
C PHE A 118 1.70 -0.84 -0.20
N ARG A 119 2.94 -1.34 -0.10
CA ARG A 119 3.99 -0.73 0.73
C ARG A 119 4.91 0.07 -0.17
N PRO A 120 5.07 1.38 0.04
CA PRO A 120 5.79 2.23 -0.91
C PRO A 120 7.29 1.96 -0.89
N ARG A 121 7.92 2.22 -2.03
CA ARG A 121 9.36 2.42 -2.10
C ARG A 121 9.71 3.77 -1.46
N ALA A 122 10.92 3.86 -0.88
CA ALA A 122 11.32 5.04 -0.12
C ALA A 122 11.18 6.37 -0.88
N TYR A 123 11.52 6.37 -2.16
CA TYR A 123 11.52 7.56 -3.00
C TYR A 123 10.14 7.95 -3.57
N TRP A 124 9.07 7.19 -3.25
CA TRP A 124 7.71 7.54 -3.66
C TRP A 124 7.02 8.54 -2.74
N ALA A 125 7.68 8.94 -1.66
CA ALA A 125 7.04 9.74 -0.61
C ALA A 125 6.40 11.02 -1.13
N ASP A 126 7.05 11.73 -2.08
CA ASP A 126 6.49 12.94 -2.68
C ASP A 126 5.27 12.66 -3.55
N TRP A 127 5.21 11.52 -4.23
CA TRP A 127 4.10 11.16 -5.11
C TRP A 127 2.85 10.75 -4.33
N LEU A 128 3.02 10.44 -3.05
CA LEU A 128 1.97 10.01 -2.12
C LEU A 128 1.39 11.16 -1.28
N ARG A 129 1.71 12.42 -1.64
CA ARG A 129 1.17 13.62 -1.01
C ARG A 129 0.22 14.31 -1.99
N TRP A 130 -1.07 14.15 -1.76
CA TRP A 130 -2.08 14.75 -2.63
C TRP A 130 -2.62 16.05 -2.03
N PRO A 131 -2.92 17.08 -2.86
CA PRO A 131 -3.24 18.41 -2.38
C PRO A 131 -4.62 18.53 -1.73
N ASP A 132 -5.61 17.79 -2.23
CA ASP A 132 -6.97 17.77 -1.66
C ASP A 132 -7.06 16.62 -0.67
N GLU A 133 -7.09 16.94 0.62
CA GLU A 133 -7.06 15.96 1.70
C GLU A 133 -8.23 16.18 2.67
N VAL A 134 -8.99 15.11 2.93
CA VAL A 134 -10.05 15.07 3.94
C VAL A 134 -9.73 13.96 4.93
N GLN A 135 -9.53 14.29 6.21
CA GLN A 135 -9.17 13.32 7.25
C GLN A 135 -7.99 12.41 6.85
N GLN A 136 -6.93 13.00 6.29
CA GLN A 136 -5.72 12.32 5.77
C GLN A 136 -5.94 11.52 4.47
N VAL A 137 -7.14 11.47 3.93
CA VAL A 137 -7.42 10.80 2.66
C VAL A 137 -7.26 11.79 1.52
N GLY A 138 -6.26 11.55 0.68
CA GLY A 138 -5.98 12.38 -0.51
C GLY A 138 -6.99 12.10 -1.60
N ARG A 139 -7.34 13.12 -2.39
CA ARG A 139 -8.30 13.05 -3.50
C ARG A 139 -7.71 13.65 -4.77
N LEU A 140 -7.97 12.98 -5.89
CA LEU A 140 -7.73 13.51 -7.24
C LEU A 140 -8.93 13.18 -8.12
N SER A 141 -9.24 14.03 -9.07
CA SER A 141 -10.26 13.76 -10.08
C SER A 141 -9.64 13.82 -11.48
N LEU A 142 -9.87 12.80 -12.28
CA LEU A 142 -9.26 12.68 -13.61
C LEU A 142 -9.85 13.67 -14.62
N GLY A 143 -11.12 14.07 -14.45
CA GLY A 143 -11.77 15.14 -15.22
C GLY A 143 -11.95 14.88 -16.72
N ASP A 144 -11.06 14.13 -17.36
CA ASP A 144 -11.04 13.81 -18.78
C ASP A 144 -11.29 12.30 -19.02
N PRO A 145 -12.21 11.93 -19.94
CA PRO A 145 -12.49 10.54 -20.27
C PRO A 145 -11.28 9.73 -20.78
N ALA A 146 -10.38 10.36 -21.56
CA ALA A 146 -9.19 9.67 -22.05
C ALA A 146 -8.20 9.38 -20.91
N CYS A 147 -8.06 10.30 -19.98
CA CYS A 147 -7.27 10.11 -18.77
C CYS A 147 -7.89 9.01 -17.89
N PHE A 148 -9.21 8.96 -17.75
CA PHE A 148 -9.90 7.89 -17.03
C PHE A 148 -9.59 6.51 -17.63
N GLU A 149 -9.69 6.37 -18.95
CA GLU A 149 -9.41 5.10 -19.64
C GLU A 149 -7.95 4.64 -19.42
N GLU A 150 -6.98 5.57 -19.52
CA GLU A 150 -5.57 5.28 -19.23
C GLU A 150 -5.39 4.74 -17.80
N PHE A 151 -6.01 5.40 -16.82
CA PHE A 151 -5.89 4.99 -15.42
C PHE A 151 -6.57 3.65 -15.14
N ASP A 152 -7.77 3.42 -15.71
CA ASP A 152 -8.46 2.14 -15.56
C ASP A 152 -7.63 0.99 -16.14
N GLN A 153 -6.99 1.18 -17.30
CA GLN A 153 -6.08 0.22 -17.91
C GLN A 153 -4.84 -0.04 -17.05
N LEU A 154 -4.26 0.98 -16.42
CA LEU A 154 -3.13 0.81 -15.51
C LEU A 154 -3.52 -0.05 -14.30
N PHE A 155 -4.65 0.22 -13.66
CA PHE A 155 -5.16 -0.61 -12.55
C PHE A 155 -5.41 -2.06 -12.98
N GLN A 156 -6.01 -2.29 -14.16
CA GLN A 156 -6.23 -3.62 -14.70
C GLN A 156 -4.90 -4.35 -14.95
N THR A 157 -3.93 -3.65 -15.52
CA THR A 157 -2.61 -4.22 -15.81
C THR A 157 -1.88 -4.64 -14.53
N ILE A 158 -1.93 -3.81 -13.48
CA ILE A 158 -1.37 -4.14 -12.16
C ILE A 158 -2.05 -5.40 -11.61
N GLU A 159 -3.38 -5.45 -11.65
CA GLU A 159 -4.16 -6.58 -11.16
C GLU A 159 -3.83 -7.88 -11.90
N LEU A 160 -3.82 -7.84 -13.24
CA LEU A 160 -3.51 -9.01 -14.06
C LEU A 160 -2.08 -9.49 -13.84
N THR A 161 -1.12 -8.58 -13.73
CA THR A 161 0.29 -8.92 -13.50
C THR A 161 0.48 -9.51 -12.11
N HIS A 162 -0.13 -8.91 -11.08
CA HIS A 162 -0.04 -9.40 -9.71
C HIS A 162 -0.62 -10.82 -9.54
N LYS A 163 -1.73 -11.12 -10.23
CA LYS A 163 -2.37 -12.45 -10.19
C LYS A 163 -1.59 -13.54 -10.94
N GLN A 164 -0.59 -13.19 -11.73
CA GLN A 164 0.23 -14.19 -12.43
C GLN A 164 1.20 -14.85 -11.45
N VAL A 165 1.21 -16.19 -11.44
CA VAL A 165 2.18 -16.98 -10.68
C VAL A 165 3.45 -17.13 -11.54
N ARG A 166 4.26 -16.06 -11.63
CA ARG A 166 5.53 -16.06 -12.37
C ARG A 166 6.63 -15.43 -11.52
N PRO A 167 7.88 -15.88 -11.68
CA PRO A 167 9.01 -15.17 -11.11
C PRO A 167 8.95 -13.68 -11.49
N MET A 168 9.16 -12.77 -10.56
CA MET A 168 9.19 -11.32 -10.77
C MET A 168 7.82 -10.64 -11.05
N SER A 169 6.68 -11.35 -10.98
CA SER A 169 5.35 -10.72 -11.17
C SER A 169 5.07 -9.60 -10.17
N GLU A 170 5.45 -9.77 -8.92
CA GLU A 170 5.30 -8.72 -7.89
C GLU A 170 6.16 -7.50 -8.23
N GLN A 171 7.41 -7.69 -8.64
CA GLN A 171 8.31 -6.60 -9.01
C GLN A 171 7.80 -5.84 -10.25
N LEU A 172 7.26 -6.58 -11.23
CA LEU A 172 6.66 -5.97 -12.40
C LEU A 172 5.39 -5.19 -12.04
N ALA A 173 4.50 -5.74 -11.22
CA ALA A 173 3.32 -5.06 -10.73
C ALA A 173 3.68 -3.80 -9.92
N MET A 174 4.75 -3.86 -9.11
CA MET A 174 5.27 -2.68 -8.39
C MET A 174 5.81 -1.59 -9.33
N ASN A 175 6.42 -1.95 -10.46
CA ASN A 175 6.87 -0.97 -11.46
C ASN A 175 5.68 -0.35 -12.22
N GLN A 176 4.63 -1.13 -12.49
CA GLN A 176 3.38 -0.61 -13.07
C GLN A 176 2.64 0.31 -12.09
N LEU A 177 2.63 -0.03 -10.79
CA LEU A 177 2.14 0.87 -9.75
C LEU A 177 2.97 2.17 -9.68
N GLU A 178 4.29 2.10 -9.84
CA GLU A 178 5.14 3.27 -9.91
C GLU A 178 4.74 4.20 -11.06
N GLN A 179 4.46 3.64 -12.24
CA GLN A 179 3.93 4.41 -13.37
C GLN A 179 2.61 5.09 -13.01
N LEU A 180 1.66 4.38 -12.38
CA LEU A 180 0.39 4.94 -11.91
C LEU A 180 0.62 6.12 -10.94
N LEU A 181 1.52 5.98 -9.97
CA LEU A 181 1.83 7.02 -8.99
C LEU A 181 2.49 8.25 -9.62
N ILE A 182 3.38 8.06 -10.61
CA ILE A 182 3.97 9.17 -11.38
C ILE A 182 2.87 9.95 -12.11
N ARG A 183 1.90 9.25 -12.74
CA ARG A 183 0.75 9.91 -13.40
C ARG A 183 -0.13 10.67 -12.41
N CYS A 184 -0.39 10.09 -11.23
CA CYS A 184 -1.08 10.81 -10.14
C CYS A 184 -0.31 12.07 -9.73
N PHE A 185 1.02 11.97 -9.64
CA PHE A 185 1.89 13.09 -9.30
C PHE A 185 1.83 14.21 -10.35
N GLU A 186 1.90 13.87 -11.64
CA GLU A 186 1.77 14.83 -12.74
C GLU A 186 0.44 15.58 -12.68
N LEU A 187 -0.67 14.86 -12.46
CA LEU A 187 -2.00 15.46 -12.33
C LEU A 187 -2.13 16.36 -11.09
N SER A 188 -1.52 15.97 -9.99
CA SER A 188 -1.61 16.74 -8.75
C SER A 188 -0.63 17.91 -8.67
N SER A 189 0.42 17.96 -9.49
CA SER A 189 1.42 19.03 -9.49
C SER A 189 0.94 20.34 -10.15
N LEU A 190 -0.25 20.34 -10.71
CA LEU A 190 -0.94 21.55 -11.13
C LEU A 190 -1.46 22.41 -9.95
N ALA A 191 -1.51 21.86 -8.73
CA ALA A 191 -1.82 22.60 -7.52
C ALA A 191 -0.51 22.86 -6.74
N GLU A 192 -0.34 24.08 -6.22
CA GLU A 192 0.84 24.56 -5.47
C GLU A 192 1.31 23.53 -4.41
N ARG A 193 2.34 22.78 -4.71
CA ARG A 193 2.97 21.87 -3.76
C ARG A 193 4.12 22.55 -3.04
N VAL A 194 4.18 22.39 -1.74
CA VAL A 194 5.44 22.56 -1.01
C VAL A 194 6.28 21.30 -1.28
N PRO A 195 7.37 21.39 -2.06
CA PRO A 195 8.21 20.23 -2.36
C PRO A 195 8.71 19.60 -1.06
N MET A 196 8.88 18.27 -1.06
CA MET A 196 9.58 17.62 0.03
C MET A 196 11.00 18.20 0.11
N ASP A 197 11.46 18.45 1.33
CA ASP A 197 12.81 18.93 1.54
C ASP A 197 13.82 17.90 0.99
N HIS A 198 14.64 18.31 0.02
CA HIS A 198 15.60 17.44 -0.64
C HIS A 198 16.52 16.70 0.34
N ARG A 199 16.75 17.27 1.52
CA ARG A 199 17.58 16.66 2.58
C ARG A 199 16.89 15.45 3.22
N VAL A 200 15.54 15.45 3.28
CA VAL A 200 14.79 14.25 3.71
C VAL A 200 14.87 13.16 2.67
N LEU A 201 14.73 13.50 1.38
CA LEU A 201 14.92 12.54 0.27
C LEU A 201 16.33 11.96 0.27
N GLU A 202 17.36 12.80 0.43
CA GLU A 202 18.75 12.38 0.51
C GLU A 202 18.99 11.48 1.72
N ALA A 203 18.43 11.80 2.90
CA ALA A 203 18.49 10.94 4.07
C ALA A 203 17.85 9.56 3.80
N CYS A 204 16.72 9.51 3.12
CA CYS A 204 16.09 8.25 2.70
C CYS A 204 16.98 7.46 1.74
N GLN A 205 17.61 8.10 0.77
CA GLN A 205 18.54 7.47 -0.19
C GLN A 205 19.78 6.89 0.50
N ILE A 206 20.41 7.67 1.39
CA ILE A 206 21.54 7.22 2.19
C ILE A 206 21.19 5.97 3.00
N MET A 207 20.07 6.00 3.72
CA MET A 207 19.63 4.86 4.52
C MET A 207 19.26 3.64 3.67
N SER A 208 18.67 3.85 2.50
CA SER A 208 18.28 2.76 1.59
C SER A 208 19.49 2.07 0.97
N SER A 209 20.52 2.83 0.62
CA SER A 209 21.76 2.28 0.03
C SER A 209 22.61 1.54 1.05
N ALA A 210 22.47 1.86 2.34
CA ALA A 210 23.30 1.36 3.43
C ALA A 210 22.46 0.68 4.54
N LEU A 211 21.48 -0.14 4.17
CA LEU A 211 20.59 -0.81 5.14
C LEU A 211 21.34 -1.73 6.11
N GLY A 212 22.41 -2.37 5.63
CA GLY A 212 23.24 -3.26 6.42
C GLY A 212 24.24 -2.54 7.32
N GLU A 213 24.50 -1.26 7.07
CA GLU A 213 25.49 -0.50 7.83
C GLU A 213 24.88 0.13 9.09
N GLU A 214 25.69 0.44 10.07
CA GLU A 214 25.25 1.20 11.24
C GLU A 214 25.44 2.70 10.95
N ILE A 215 24.31 3.40 10.73
CA ILE A 215 24.30 4.86 10.54
C ILE A 215 23.62 5.48 11.75
N SER A 216 24.36 6.30 12.50
CA SER A 216 23.80 7.10 13.59
C SER A 216 22.94 8.25 13.05
N ILE A 217 22.01 8.75 13.86
CA ILE A 217 21.20 9.92 13.49
C ILE A 217 22.09 11.15 13.30
N GLU A 218 23.14 11.27 14.11
CA GLU A 218 24.14 12.33 14.03
C GLU A 218 24.89 12.27 12.69
N GLY A 219 25.41 11.10 12.32
CA GLY A 219 26.11 10.92 11.04
C GLY A 219 25.20 11.09 9.83
N LEU A 220 23.93 10.72 9.94
CA LEU A 220 22.95 10.98 8.88
C LEU A 220 22.64 12.48 8.76
N ALA A 221 22.47 13.17 9.88
CA ALA A 221 22.19 14.61 9.93
C ALA A 221 23.36 15.44 9.36
N GLU A 222 24.60 15.06 9.68
CA GLU A 222 25.80 15.68 9.13
C GLU A 222 25.83 15.57 7.60
N ARG A 223 25.55 14.40 7.05
CA ARG A 223 25.54 14.17 5.59
C ARG A 223 24.51 15.02 4.85
N VAL A 224 23.39 15.36 5.48
CA VAL A 224 22.34 16.19 4.90
C VAL A 224 22.37 17.65 5.40
N PHE A 225 23.46 18.05 6.04
CA PHE A 225 23.69 19.42 6.54
C PHE A 225 22.60 19.93 7.48
N LEU A 226 22.12 19.08 8.38
CA LEU A 226 21.14 19.40 9.42
C LEU A 226 21.66 19.06 10.81
N SER A 227 21.10 19.69 11.85
CA SER A 227 21.25 19.15 13.20
C SER A 227 20.39 17.89 13.38
N PRO A 228 20.78 16.94 14.26
CA PRO A 228 20.00 15.72 14.51
C PRO A 228 18.54 15.98 14.88
N SER A 229 18.30 16.98 15.74
CA SER A 229 16.95 17.39 16.15
C SER A 229 16.13 17.94 14.96
N ARG A 230 16.75 18.77 14.12
CA ARG A 230 16.07 19.34 12.94
C ARG A 230 15.74 18.26 11.92
N LEU A 231 16.66 17.35 11.66
CA LEU A 231 16.42 16.21 10.76
C LEU A 231 15.28 15.32 11.30
N ALA A 232 15.32 14.98 12.58
CA ALA A 232 14.27 14.12 13.18
C ALA A 232 12.88 14.76 13.11
N HIS A 233 12.78 16.07 13.36
CA HIS A 233 11.53 16.82 13.26
C HIS A 233 11.02 16.87 11.81
N LEU A 234 11.87 17.33 10.89
CA LEU A 234 11.54 17.48 9.48
C LEU A 234 11.18 16.13 8.84
N PHE A 235 11.94 15.08 9.17
CA PHE A 235 11.66 13.73 8.69
C PHE A 235 10.30 13.22 9.18
N ARG A 236 9.98 13.42 10.46
CA ARG A 236 8.70 13.01 11.02
C ARG A 236 7.54 13.82 10.43
N GLU A 237 7.72 15.12 10.24
CA GLU A 237 6.73 15.99 9.61
C GLU A 237 6.41 15.54 8.19
N GLN A 238 7.43 15.20 7.41
CA GLN A 238 7.27 14.86 5.99
C GLN A 238 7.00 13.38 5.72
N MET A 239 7.55 12.47 6.51
CA MET A 239 7.42 11.01 6.34
C MET A 239 6.35 10.39 7.24
N GLY A 240 5.77 11.14 8.19
CA GLY A 240 4.77 10.63 9.15
C GLY A 240 5.32 9.65 10.19
N VAL A 241 6.58 9.24 10.09
CA VAL A 241 7.23 8.27 10.98
C VAL A 241 8.63 8.72 11.38
N SER A 242 9.17 8.17 12.48
CA SER A 242 10.55 8.46 12.86
C SER A 242 11.56 7.80 11.92
N ILE A 243 12.77 8.38 11.82
CA ILE A 243 13.90 7.85 11.05
C ILE A 243 14.19 6.38 11.40
N VAL A 244 14.23 6.06 12.70
CA VAL A 244 14.50 4.71 13.19
C VAL A 244 13.40 3.73 12.72
N ARG A 245 12.13 4.12 12.89
CA ARG A 245 10.99 3.29 12.45
C ARG A 245 11.01 3.06 10.94
N TRP A 246 11.25 4.11 10.18
CA TRP A 246 11.33 4.05 8.73
C TRP A 246 12.44 3.10 8.26
N ARG A 247 13.66 3.21 8.85
CA ARG A 247 14.79 2.34 8.54
C ARG A 247 14.51 0.88 8.89
N GLU A 248 13.90 0.62 10.04
CA GLU A 248 13.49 -0.73 10.42
C GLU A 248 12.49 -1.32 9.42
N ASP A 249 11.51 -0.54 8.98
CA ASP A 249 10.53 -0.97 7.98
C ASP A 249 11.23 -1.30 6.64
N GLN A 250 12.20 -0.50 6.19
CA GLN A 250 13.00 -0.81 4.99
C GLN A 250 13.83 -2.10 5.13
N ARG A 251 14.43 -2.34 6.30
CA ARG A 251 15.15 -3.59 6.59
C ARG A 251 14.22 -4.81 6.50
N ILE A 252 13.02 -4.73 7.04
CA ILE A 252 12.04 -5.82 6.95
C ILE A 252 11.57 -6.03 5.51
N ILE A 253 11.36 -4.96 4.75
CA ILE A 253 11.06 -5.01 3.33
C ILE A 253 12.14 -5.79 2.58
N ARG A 254 13.40 -5.42 2.79
CA ARG A 254 14.54 -6.09 2.15
C ARG A 254 14.67 -7.56 2.59
N ALA A 255 14.41 -7.85 3.86
CA ALA A 255 14.39 -9.23 4.37
C ALA A 255 13.36 -10.09 3.63
N LYS A 256 12.13 -9.60 3.47
CA LYS A 256 11.07 -10.30 2.72
C LYS A 256 11.49 -10.61 1.29
N GLN A 257 12.09 -9.64 0.60
CA GLN A 257 12.62 -9.84 -0.75
C GLN A 257 13.65 -10.96 -0.79
N LEU A 258 14.67 -10.91 0.08
CA LEU A 258 15.73 -11.90 0.12
C LEU A 258 15.21 -13.30 0.51
N LEU A 259 14.26 -13.37 1.43
CA LEU A 259 13.61 -14.64 1.82
C LEU A 259 12.83 -15.27 0.66
N HIS A 260 12.23 -14.45 -0.19
CA HIS A 260 11.45 -14.89 -1.34
C HIS A 260 12.32 -15.24 -2.55
N THR A 261 13.38 -14.46 -2.81
CA THR A 261 14.16 -14.56 -4.06
C THR A 261 15.45 -15.35 -3.91
N THR A 262 15.84 -15.74 -2.70
CA THR A 262 17.12 -16.43 -2.45
C THR A 262 16.99 -17.59 -1.48
N LEU A 263 17.93 -18.53 -1.57
CA LEU A 263 18.10 -19.63 -0.60
C LEU A 263 19.12 -19.30 0.51
N LEU A 264 19.50 -18.04 0.64
CA LEU A 264 20.49 -17.62 1.67
C LEU A 264 20.03 -18.03 3.07
N PRO A 265 20.94 -18.49 3.94
CA PRO A 265 20.62 -18.74 5.35
C PRO A 265 20.03 -17.50 6.02
N ILE A 266 19.07 -17.69 6.94
CA ILE A 266 18.40 -16.57 7.63
C ILE A 266 19.43 -15.70 8.38
N ALA A 267 20.49 -16.30 8.94
CA ALA A 267 21.57 -15.57 9.56
C ALA A 267 22.28 -14.61 8.59
N VAL A 268 22.53 -15.06 7.36
CA VAL A 268 23.18 -14.24 6.31
C VAL A 268 22.24 -13.10 5.90
N ILE A 269 20.94 -13.36 5.75
CA ILE A 269 19.96 -12.31 5.46
C ILE A 269 19.92 -11.29 6.60
N ALA A 270 19.87 -11.73 7.86
CA ALA A 270 19.88 -10.85 9.01
C ALA A 270 21.11 -9.92 8.97
N GLN A 271 22.29 -10.45 8.74
CA GLN A 271 23.52 -9.69 8.66
C GLN A 271 23.53 -8.69 7.49
N GLN A 272 23.07 -9.10 6.30
CA GLN A 272 23.00 -8.22 5.12
C GLN A 272 22.09 -7.01 5.32
N ILE A 273 21.09 -7.12 6.19
CA ILE A 273 20.15 -6.03 6.47
C ILE A 273 20.47 -5.31 7.79
N GLY A 274 21.62 -5.60 8.40
CA GLY A 274 22.15 -4.89 9.57
C GLY A 274 21.61 -5.38 10.92
N TYR A 275 21.36 -6.69 11.05
CA TYR A 275 21.11 -7.34 12.35
C TYR A 275 22.24 -8.31 12.65
N ASP A 276 23.00 -8.05 13.69
CA ASP A 276 24.10 -8.92 14.14
C ASP A 276 23.57 -10.22 14.78
N ASP A 277 22.40 -10.18 15.42
CA ASP A 277 21.77 -11.33 16.06
C ASP A 277 20.56 -11.81 15.23
N GLN A 278 20.67 -13.04 14.70
CA GLN A 278 19.60 -13.71 13.98
C GLN A 278 18.34 -13.92 14.84
N LEU A 279 18.47 -14.18 16.14
CA LEU A 279 17.32 -14.41 17.02
C LEU A 279 16.56 -13.11 17.27
N TYR A 280 17.29 -12.02 17.44
CA TYR A 280 16.70 -10.68 17.54
C TYR A 280 16.00 -10.30 16.23
N PHE A 281 16.66 -10.47 15.09
CA PHE A 281 16.03 -10.29 13.79
C PHE A 281 14.74 -11.09 13.65
N SER A 282 14.76 -12.38 13.99
CA SER A 282 13.59 -13.25 13.86
C SER A 282 12.42 -12.79 14.74
N ARG A 283 12.68 -12.25 15.93
CA ARG A 283 11.67 -11.65 16.81
C ARG A 283 11.09 -10.39 16.22
N VAL A 284 11.94 -9.49 15.71
CA VAL A 284 11.51 -8.24 15.07
C VAL A 284 10.70 -8.55 13.82
N PHE A 285 11.19 -9.46 12.98
CA PHE A 285 10.49 -9.89 11.76
C PHE A 285 9.11 -10.48 12.10
N LYS A 286 9.03 -11.43 13.05
CA LYS A 286 7.74 -12.01 13.48
C LYS A 286 6.79 -10.97 14.04
N LYS A 287 7.28 -10.00 14.83
CA LYS A 287 6.47 -8.90 15.37
C LYS A 287 5.89 -8.01 14.26
N ARG A 288 6.64 -7.80 13.16
CA ARG A 288 6.26 -6.92 12.04
C ARG A 288 5.44 -7.63 10.96
N VAL A 289 5.70 -8.93 10.77
CA VAL A 289 5.17 -9.73 9.65
C VAL A 289 4.08 -10.70 10.10
N GLY A 290 4.04 -11.05 11.38
CA GLY A 290 3.10 -12.01 11.95
C GLY A 290 3.64 -13.45 12.01
N VAL A 291 4.56 -13.80 11.10
CA VAL A 291 5.18 -15.14 11.01
C VAL A 291 6.70 -15.05 11.09
N SER A 292 7.37 -16.15 11.45
CA SER A 292 8.84 -16.18 11.47
C SER A 292 9.44 -16.11 10.05
N PRO A 293 10.72 -15.70 9.90
CA PRO A 293 11.40 -15.71 8.60
C PRO A 293 11.38 -17.09 7.92
N SER A 294 11.49 -18.17 8.68
CA SER A 294 11.46 -19.54 8.17
C SER A 294 10.07 -19.93 7.64
N GLU A 295 9.02 -19.59 8.39
CA GLU A 295 7.63 -19.80 7.97
C GLU A 295 7.31 -18.96 6.72
N TYR A 296 7.75 -17.69 6.70
CA TYR A 296 7.58 -16.80 5.56
C TYR A 296 8.22 -17.37 4.29
N ARG A 297 9.46 -17.88 4.38
CA ARG A 297 10.13 -18.54 3.25
C ARG A 297 9.38 -19.77 2.75
N LYS A 298 8.92 -20.62 3.67
CA LYS A 298 8.17 -21.84 3.31
C LYS A 298 6.86 -21.51 2.59
N SER A 299 6.12 -20.52 3.06
CA SER A 299 4.87 -20.10 2.42
C SER A 299 5.11 -19.51 1.01
N SER A 300 6.26 -18.87 0.80
CA SER A 300 6.67 -18.34 -0.53
C SER A 300 7.23 -19.40 -1.47
N SER A 301 7.70 -20.55 -0.95
CA SER A 301 8.26 -21.65 -1.76
C SER A 301 7.20 -22.66 -2.21
N LEU A 302 5.96 -22.54 -1.75
CA LEU A 302 4.82 -23.38 -2.12
C LEU A 302 3.99 -22.78 -3.28
N LEU A 303 4.44 -21.67 -3.86
CA LEU A 303 3.94 -21.01 -5.04
C LEU A 303 4.98 -21.07 -6.16
#